data_569a74e8bd64c2c46af6f43391b7afeb
#
_entry.id   569a74e8bd64c2c46af6f43391b7afeb
#
_cell.length_a   1.000
_cell.length_b   1.000
_cell.length_c   1.000
_cell.angle_alpha   90.00
_cell.angle_beta   90.00
_cell.angle_gamma   90.00
#
_symmetry.space_group_name_H-M   'P 1'
#
loop_
_entity.id
_entity.type
_entity.pdbx_description
1 polymer ?
#
loop_
_entity_poly.entity_id
_entity_poly.type
_entity_poly.pdbx_seq_one_letter_code
_entity_poly.pdbx_strand_id
1 'polypeptide(L)'
;MEDIYADIRPYTDAEAERELPLLAGSDMVVKAGRFFFADQPDDYLPSLIRSCHTVEEFQGKVIAPILERDLELTHTKFSYSGLENLQRADGTTGQFVFLSTHRDIVLDPSFMELALHYNNLPESEIAAGDNLLANHEIEVAMRSNRMVTVVRSDNPRVVYESSKLLSSYIRDRVAGGKRSVWISHRGGRTKDGFDRTEQGLLKMLDMSGKGSFVENFLELNIVPVTISYEYETCGALKALETLTKERQGFYKKQPGEDVNSMLQGFIQPKGHIHVDFGKPLAKEELLETDSAQRNEKFRILAEILDKKLKDSFRLWPTNYAAADMVLGQEDYLRHGFYTVEDRERLVARLRKESEGMPEEIYARMLKLYAAHLLEDNK
;
A
#
# COMPACT_ATOMS: atom_id res chain seq x y z
N MET A 1 -10.81 -30.93 -9.82
CA MET A 1 -10.18 -29.95 -10.73
C MET A 1 -8.93 -29.45 -10.03
N GLU A 2 -7.83 -29.40 -10.72
CA GLU A 2 -6.56 -28.86 -10.19
C GLU A 2 -6.76 -27.35 -9.91
N ASP A 3 -6.29 -26.87 -8.76
CA ASP A 3 -6.35 -25.45 -8.40
C ASP A 3 -5.22 -24.71 -9.11
N ILE A 4 -5.52 -24.13 -10.27
CA ILE A 4 -4.53 -23.40 -11.10
C ILE A 4 -3.93 -22.16 -10.41
N TYR A 5 -4.51 -21.72 -9.30
CA TYR A 5 -4.07 -20.55 -8.54
C TYR A 5 -3.32 -20.92 -7.26
N ALA A 6 -3.11 -22.20 -6.97
CA ALA A 6 -2.54 -22.68 -5.70
C ALA A 6 -1.24 -21.99 -5.32
N ASP A 7 -0.37 -21.70 -6.30
CA ASP A 7 0.94 -21.08 -6.08
C ASP A 7 0.86 -19.58 -5.74
N ILE A 8 -0.22 -18.90 -6.16
CA ILE A 8 -0.31 -17.44 -5.99
C ILE A 8 -1.40 -17.00 -5.00
N ARG A 9 -2.44 -17.79 -4.76
CA ARG A 9 -3.56 -17.42 -3.90
C ARG A 9 -3.18 -17.41 -2.41
N PRO A 10 -3.94 -16.72 -1.57
CA PRO A 10 -3.86 -16.86 -0.11
C PRO A 10 -4.08 -18.32 0.33
N TYR A 11 -3.71 -18.61 1.56
CA TYR A 11 -4.10 -19.89 2.17
C TYR A 11 -5.63 -19.99 2.29
N THR A 12 -6.14 -21.22 2.11
CA THR A 12 -7.47 -21.60 2.56
C THR A 12 -7.48 -21.73 4.08
N ASP A 13 -8.66 -21.75 4.71
CA ASP A 13 -8.76 -21.95 6.16
C ASP A 13 -8.10 -23.26 6.60
N ALA A 14 -8.25 -24.36 5.84
CA ALA A 14 -7.59 -25.63 6.14
C ALA A 14 -6.05 -25.58 6.04
N GLU A 15 -5.50 -24.77 5.13
CA GLU A 15 -4.07 -24.52 5.03
C GLU A 15 -3.60 -23.63 6.20
N ALA A 16 -4.33 -22.56 6.51
CA ALA A 16 -4.03 -21.69 7.64
C ALA A 16 -4.07 -22.46 8.98
N GLU A 17 -5.08 -23.28 9.23
CA GLU A 17 -5.20 -24.12 10.43
C GLU A 17 -4.00 -25.06 10.61
N ARG A 18 -3.44 -25.57 9.51
CA ARG A 18 -2.25 -26.44 9.54
C ARG A 18 -0.96 -25.66 9.76
N GLU A 19 -0.81 -24.47 9.15
CA GLU A 19 0.46 -23.72 9.13
C GLU A 19 0.61 -22.74 10.30
N LEU A 20 -0.48 -22.14 10.80
CA LEU A 20 -0.43 -21.16 11.91
C LEU A 20 0.21 -21.70 13.20
N PRO A 21 0.01 -22.97 13.61
CA PRO A 21 0.73 -23.52 14.76
C PRO A 21 2.25 -23.54 14.61
N LEU A 22 2.77 -23.72 13.38
CA LEU A 22 4.20 -23.65 13.08
C LEU A 22 4.70 -22.21 13.20
N LEU A 23 3.97 -21.25 12.64
CA LEU A 23 4.26 -19.82 12.80
C LEU A 23 4.31 -19.42 14.28
N ALA A 24 3.32 -19.85 15.08
CA ALA A 24 3.25 -19.56 16.51
C ALA A 24 4.48 -20.06 17.30
N GLY A 25 5.18 -21.09 16.80
CA GLY A 25 6.38 -21.63 17.41
C GLY A 25 7.67 -20.88 17.05
N SER A 26 7.61 -19.86 16.20
CA SER A 26 8.79 -19.17 15.69
C SER A 26 9.34 -18.09 16.62
N ASP A 27 10.68 -17.91 16.59
CA ASP A 27 11.34 -16.81 17.29
C ASP A 27 10.85 -15.42 16.82
N MET A 28 10.43 -15.32 15.56
CA MET A 28 9.89 -14.09 14.99
C MET A 28 8.63 -13.66 15.73
N VAL A 29 7.70 -14.57 15.98
CA VAL A 29 6.45 -14.30 16.70
C VAL A 29 6.70 -13.92 18.15
N VAL A 30 7.62 -14.60 18.83
CA VAL A 30 8.00 -14.24 20.22
C VAL A 30 8.57 -12.83 20.29
N LYS A 31 9.46 -12.46 19.34
CA LYS A 31 10.03 -11.11 19.26
C LYS A 31 8.96 -10.06 18.95
N ALA A 32 8.05 -10.35 18.02
CA ALA A 32 6.92 -9.47 17.71
C ALA A 32 6.00 -9.30 18.94
N GLY A 33 5.70 -10.40 19.66
CA GLY A 33 4.94 -10.35 20.90
C GLY A 33 5.56 -9.44 21.95
N ARG A 34 6.85 -9.57 22.20
CA ARG A 34 7.60 -8.69 23.13
C ARG A 34 7.62 -7.22 22.70
N PHE A 35 7.57 -6.95 21.40
CA PHE A 35 7.56 -5.58 20.90
C PHE A 35 6.17 -4.95 20.99
N PHE A 36 5.14 -5.61 20.44
CA PHE A 36 3.79 -5.05 20.39
C PHE A 36 3.01 -5.22 21.70
N PHE A 37 3.27 -6.26 22.47
CA PHE A 37 2.53 -6.65 23.67
C PHE A 37 3.48 -6.83 24.86
N ALA A 38 4.36 -5.84 25.09
CA ALA A 38 5.35 -5.88 26.16
C ALA A 38 4.74 -5.97 27.59
N ASP A 39 3.47 -5.64 27.73
CA ASP A 39 2.66 -5.74 28.94
C ASP A 39 2.05 -7.14 29.14
N GLN A 40 2.22 -8.06 28.17
CA GLN A 40 1.70 -9.43 28.19
C GLN A 40 2.82 -10.45 28.34
N PRO A 41 2.51 -11.71 28.76
CA PRO A 41 3.49 -12.79 28.79
C PRO A 41 4.06 -13.11 27.39
N ASP A 42 5.30 -13.62 27.32
CA ASP A 42 5.97 -13.99 26.07
C ASP A 42 5.16 -14.96 25.19
N ASP A 43 4.32 -15.80 25.79
CA ASP A 43 3.45 -16.75 25.07
C ASP A 43 2.10 -16.13 24.65
N TYR A 44 1.86 -14.85 24.88
CA TYR A 44 0.58 -14.21 24.53
C TYR A 44 0.30 -14.27 23.03
N LEU A 45 1.18 -13.69 22.19
CA LEU A 45 1.00 -13.68 20.73
C LEU A 45 1.08 -15.10 20.14
N PRO A 46 2.03 -15.97 20.53
CA PRO A 46 2.01 -17.38 20.17
C PRO A 46 0.69 -18.10 20.47
N SER A 47 0.14 -17.91 21.68
CA SER A 47 -1.13 -18.53 22.07
C SER A 47 -2.31 -18.00 21.26
N LEU A 48 -2.31 -16.70 20.97
CA LEU A 48 -3.34 -16.07 20.16
C LEU A 48 -3.35 -16.65 18.73
N ILE A 49 -2.17 -16.80 18.11
CA ILE A 49 -2.03 -17.43 16.79
C ILE A 49 -2.50 -18.88 16.81
N ARG A 50 -2.14 -19.68 17.83
CA ARG A 50 -2.59 -21.07 17.95
C ARG A 50 -4.11 -21.20 18.10
N SER A 51 -4.80 -20.15 18.56
CA SER A 51 -6.25 -20.13 18.69
C SER A 51 -7.00 -19.82 17.39
N CYS A 52 -6.27 -19.51 16.33
CA CYS A 52 -6.85 -19.20 15.04
C CYS A 52 -6.97 -20.45 14.16
N HIS A 53 -8.18 -20.70 13.63
CA HIS A 53 -8.50 -21.83 12.77
C HIS A 53 -8.86 -21.40 11.34
N THR A 54 -9.06 -20.09 11.13
CA THR A 54 -9.37 -19.52 9.83
C THR A 54 -8.52 -18.30 9.54
N VAL A 55 -8.42 -17.94 8.27
CA VAL A 55 -7.76 -16.73 7.82
C VAL A 55 -8.42 -15.49 8.44
N GLU A 56 -9.75 -15.46 8.53
CA GLU A 56 -10.49 -14.36 9.13
C GLU A 56 -10.21 -14.20 10.62
N GLU A 57 -10.11 -15.31 11.36
CA GLU A 57 -9.70 -15.28 12.77
C GLU A 57 -8.27 -14.75 12.93
N PHE A 58 -7.34 -15.14 12.07
CA PHE A 58 -5.98 -14.64 12.11
C PHE A 58 -5.92 -13.12 11.86
N GLN A 59 -6.66 -12.62 10.88
CA GLN A 59 -6.76 -11.18 10.61
C GLN A 59 -7.35 -10.42 11.81
N GLY A 60 -8.50 -10.86 12.32
CA GLY A 60 -9.20 -10.16 13.41
C GLY A 60 -8.55 -10.31 14.78
N LYS A 61 -8.00 -11.49 15.11
CA LYS A 61 -7.42 -11.76 16.45
C LYS A 61 -5.93 -11.40 16.55
N VAL A 62 -5.20 -11.39 15.42
CA VAL A 62 -3.74 -11.20 15.42
C VAL A 62 -3.33 -9.91 14.69
N ILE A 63 -3.72 -9.76 13.43
CA ILE A 63 -3.24 -8.65 12.61
C ILE A 63 -3.84 -7.32 13.05
N ALA A 64 -5.16 -7.23 13.23
CA ALA A 64 -5.81 -6.00 13.67
C ALA A 64 -5.27 -5.51 15.05
N PRO A 65 -5.15 -6.34 16.09
CA PRO A 65 -4.54 -5.95 17.36
C PRO A 65 -3.06 -5.51 17.24
N ILE A 66 -2.26 -6.12 16.36
CA ILE A 66 -0.88 -5.66 16.10
C ILE A 66 -0.89 -4.24 15.53
N LEU A 67 -1.78 -3.94 14.57
CA LEU A 67 -1.89 -2.61 13.99
C LEU A 67 -2.41 -1.57 15.00
N GLU A 68 -3.35 -1.95 15.86
CA GLU A 68 -3.84 -1.09 16.96
C GLU A 68 -2.71 -0.75 17.93
N ARG A 69 -1.90 -1.75 18.30
CA ARG A 69 -0.72 -1.53 19.15
C ARG A 69 0.35 -0.69 18.45
N ASP A 70 0.54 -0.83 17.13
CA ASP A 70 1.43 0.05 16.38
C ASP A 70 0.98 1.52 16.44
N LEU A 71 -0.31 1.78 16.29
CA LEU A 71 -0.88 3.13 16.42
C LEU A 71 -0.64 3.70 17.84
N GLU A 72 -0.85 2.90 18.88
CA GLU A 72 -0.62 3.30 20.27
C GLU A 72 0.86 3.58 20.55
N LEU A 73 1.75 2.62 20.24
CA LEU A 73 3.19 2.71 20.50
C LEU A 73 3.86 3.87 19.76
N THR A 74 3.40 4.18 18.57
CA THR A 74 3.92 5.27 17.75
C THR A 74 3.17 6.58 17.92
N HIS A 75 2.17 6.63 18.83
CA HIS A 75 1.29 7.78 19.04
C HIS A 75 0.70 8.31 17.72
N THR A 76 0.33 7.39 16.83
CA THR A 76 -0.19 7.70 15.51
C THR A 76 -1.71 7.78 15.54
N LYS A 77 -2.28 8.87 15.00
CA LYS A 77 -3.71 8.99 14.77
C LYS A 77 -4.09 8.32 13.45
N PHE A 78 -5.23 7.64 13.44
CA PHE A 78 -5.74 6.98 12.25
C PHE A 78 -7.15 7.49 11.91
N SER A 79 -7.38 7.74 10.62
CA SER A 79 -8.69 8.17 10.11
C SER A 79 -8.91 7.64 8.70
N TYR A 80 -10.16 7.57 8.28
CA TYR A 80 -10.55 7.13 6.93
C TYR A 80 -11.81 7.85 6.47
N SER A 81 -12.04 7.83 5.16
CA SER A 81 -13.21 8.42 4.48
C SER A 81 -13.56 7.65 3.22
N GLY A 82 -14.73 7.94 2.64
CA GLY A 82 -15.14 7.38 1.35
C GLY A 82 -15.68 5.95 1.37
N LEU A 83 -15.90 5.35 2.55
CA LEU A 83 -16.43 3.97 2.64
C LEU A 83 -17.83 3.85 2.05
N GLU A 84 -18.61 4.93 2.01
CA GLU A 84 -19.90 4.97 1.32
C GLU A 84 -19.79 4.68 -0.18
N ASN A 85 -18.63 4.91 -0.79
CA ASN A 85 -18.36 4.60 -2.20
C ASN A 85 -18.30 3.09 -2.48
N LEU A 86 -18.18 2.26 -1.43
CA LEU A 86 -18.12 0.79 -1.54
C LEU A 86 -19.49 0.13 -1.53
N GLN A 87 -20.55 0.92 -1.26
CA GLN A 87 -21.91 0.42 -1.22
C GLN A 87 -22.56 0.49 -2.60
N ARG A 88 -23.29 -0.57 -2.96
CA ARG A 88 -24.17 -0.58 -4.12
C ARG A 88 -25.48 0.10 -3.79
N ALA A 89 -26.27 0.44 -4.82
CA ALA A 89 -27.58 1.06 -4.66
C ALA A 89 -28.57 0.22 -3.82
N ASP A 90 -28.38 -1.09 -3.74
CA ASP A 90 -29.17 -2.02 -2.92
C ASP A 90 -28.66 -2.14 -1.47
N GLY A 91 -27.64 -1.38 -1.10
CA GLY A 91 -27.02 -1.41 0.23
C GLY A 91 -26.01 -2.54 0.46
N THR A 92 -25.78 -3.41 -0.53
CA THR A 92 -24.76 -4.45 -0.45
C THR A 92 -23.36 -3.89 -0.79
N THR A 93 -22.32 -4.49 -0.22
CA THR A 93 -20.94 -4.16 -0.58
C THR A 93 -20.54 -4.83 -1.88
N GLY A 94 -19.92 -4.06 -2.80
CA GLY A 94 -19.34 -4.59 -4.02
C GLY A 94 -18.03 -5.36 -3.78
N GLN A 95 -17.50 -6.00 -4.82
CA GLN A 95 -16.11 -6.42 -4.89
C GLN A 95 -15.36 -5.48 -5.84
N PHE A 96 -14.13 -5.13 -5.47
CA PHE A 96 -13.38 -4.06 -6.09
C PHE A 96 -11.93 -4.47 -6.32
N VAL A 97 -11.30 -3.90 -7.32
CA VAL A 97 -9.85 -3.72 -7.32
C VAL A 97 -9.57 -2.40 -6.59
N PHE A 98 -9.02 -2.48 -5.41
CA PHE A 98 -8.48 -1.32 -4.69
C PHE A 98 -7.12 -0.96 -5.28
N LEU A 99 -7.09 0.05 -6.15
CA LEU A 99 -5.86 0.56 -6.74
C LEU A 99 -5.29 1.65 -5.84
N SER A 100 -4.22 1.36 -5.13
CA SER A 100 -3.73 2.22 -4.04
C SER A 100 -2.44 2.95 -4.37
N THR A 101 -2.26 4.15 -3.80
CA THR A 101 -0.94 4.74 -3.63
C THR A 101 -0.01 3.75 -2.93
N HIS A 102 1.32 3.88 -3.10
CA HIS A 102 2.28 2.96 -2.52
C HIS A 102 3.41 3.71 -1.80
N ARG A 103 3.16 4.03 -0.53
CA ARG A 103 4.08 4.80 0.34
C ARG A 103 4.88 3.89 1.27
N ASP A 104 4.27 2.80 1.74
CA ASP A 104 4.91 1.81 2.61
C ASP A 104 4.72 0.39 2.07
N ILE A 105 5.62 -0.54 2.46
CA ILE A 105 5.58 -1.92 1.95
C ILE A 105 4.39 -2.69 2.54
N VAL A 106 4.17 -2.55 3.84
CA VAL A 106 3.20 -3.33 4.61
C VAL A 106 2.06 -2.46 5.11
N LEU A 107 2.36 -1.24 5.56
CA LEU A 107 1.38 -0.40 6.25
C LEU A 107 0.27 0.11 5.33
N ASP A 108 0.54 0.33 4.03
CA ASP A 108 -0.49 0.79 3.11
C ASP A 108 -1.68 -0.18 3.05
N PRO A 109 -1.50 -1.46 2.62
CA PRO A 109 -2.61 -2.39 2.64
C PRO A 109 -3.13 -2.62 4.05
N SER A 110 -2.27 -2.67 5.07
CA SER A 110 -2.68 -2.97 6.44
C SER A 110 -3.63 -1.94 7.02
N PHE A 111 -3.37 -0.64 6.84
CA PHE A 111 -4.28 0.40 7.32
C PHE A 111 -5.56 0.51 6.48
N MET A 112 -5.50 0.17 5.19
CA MET A 112 -6.71 0.04 4.40
C MET A 112 -7.60 -1.11 4.93
N GLU A 113 -7.01 -2.29 5.18
CA GLU A 113 -7.74 -3.43 5.75
C GLU A 113 -8.27 -3.13 7.16
N LEU A 114 -7.51 -2.41 7.99
CA LEU A 114 -7.97 -1.98 9.31
C LEU A 114 -9.20 -1.05 9.22
N ALA A 115 -9.26 -0.17 8.22
CA ALA A 115 -10.44 0.67 7.98
C ALA A 115 -11.67 -0.18 7.59
N LEU A 116 -11.50 -1.20 6.75
CA LEU A 116 -12.57 -2.15 6.41
C LEU A 116 -13.00 -2.94 7.64
N HIS A 117 -12.05 -3.44 8.41
CA HIS A 117 -12.28 -4.20 9.65
C HIS A 117 -13.13 -3.42 10.66
N TYR A 118 -12.77 -2.17 10.95
CA TYR A 118 -13.50 -1.30 11.88
C TYR A 118 -14.95 -1.03 11.46
N ASN A 119 -15.26 -1.19 10.19
CA ASN A 119 -16.61 -0.97 9.64
C ASN A 119 -17.35 -2.28 9.32
N ASN A 120 -16.84 -3.43 9.76
CA ASN A 120 -17.37 -4.76 9.47
C ASN A 120 -17.58 -5.01 7.97
N LEU A 121 -16.70 -4.44 7.14
CA LEU A 121 -16.66 -4.68 5.70
C LEU A 121 -15.72 -5.85 5.40
N PRO A 122 -15.99 -6.64 4.34
CA PRO A 122 -15.12 -7.75 3.96
C PRO A 122 -13.71 -7.25 3.62
N GLU A 123 -12.71 -7.77 4.31
CA GLU A 123 -11.30 -7.50 4.02
C GLU A 123 -10.90 -8.06 2.65
N SER A 124 -9.96 -7.40 1.98
CA SER A 124 -9.52 -7.77 0.63
C SER A 124 -8.38 -8.80 0.63
N GLU A 125 -8.06 -9.30 -0.55
CA GLU A 125 -6.81 -10.01 -0.80
C GLU A 125 -5.74 -9.01 -1.23
N ILE A 126 -4.49 -9.20 -0.79
CA ILE A 126 -3.42 -8.21 -0.92
C ILE A 126 -2.38 -8.70 -1.94
N ALA A 127 -2.33 -8.09 -3.13
CA ALA A 127 -1.33 -8.40 -4.14
C ALA A 127 0.04 -7.84 -3.75
N ALA A 128 0.99 -8.70 -3.41
CA ALA A 128 2.33 -8.32 -2.97
C ALA A 128 3.42 -9.19 -3.63
N GLY A 129 4.61 -8.62 -3.82
CA GLY A 129 5.70 -9.29 -4.52
C GLY A 129 6.28 -10.49 -3.77
N ASP A 130 6.65 -11.55 -4.49
CA ASP A 130 7.28 -12.75 -3.95
C ASP A 130 8.65 -12.47 -3.29
N ASN A 131 9.29 -11.36 -3.62
CA ASN A 131 10.51 -10.90 -2.93
C ASN A 131 10.31 -10.62 -1.43
N LEU A 132 9.08 -10.51 -0.97
CA LEU A 132 8.75 -10.34 0.45
C LEU A 132 8.69 -11.69 1.20
N LEU A 133 8.57 -12.81 0.50
CA LEU A 133 8.53 -14.16 1.05
C LEU A 133 9.96 -14.64 1.38
N ALA A 134 10.62 -13.99 2.34
CA ALA A 134 12.03 -14.23 2.64
C ALA A 134 12.30 -15.60 3.25
N ASN A 135 11.34 -16.18 3.95
CA ASN A 135 11.38 -17.51 4.56
C ASN A 135 9.96 -18.04 4.77
N HIS A 136 9.86 -19.31 5.18
CA HIS A 136 8.57 -19.98 5.37
C HIS A 136 7.68 -19.30 6.44
N GLU A 137 8.24 -18.79 7.53
CA GLU A 137 7.49 -18.13 8.59
C GLU A 137 6.80 -16.85 8.08
N ILE A 138 7.54 -16.05 7.29
CA ILE A 138 6.99 -14.85 6.64
C ILE A 138 5.94 -15.24 5.59
N GLU A 139 6.18 -16.29 4.81
CA GLU A 139 5.20 -16.81 3.86
C GLU A 139 3.90 -17.21 4.56
N VAL A 140 3.99 -17.98 5.65
CA VAL A 140 2.82 -18.38 6.43
C VAL A 140 2.05 -17.17 6.96
N ALA A 141 2.76 -16.19 7.55
CA ALA A 141 2.13 -14.97 8.05
C ALA A 141 1.42 -14.19 6.95
N MET A 142 2.07 -14.01 5.79
CA MET A 142 1.54 -13.22 4.69
C MET A 142 0.39 -13.92 3.98
N ARG A 143 0.51 -15.23 3.67
CA ARG A 143 -0.56 -15.98 2.99
C ARG A 143 -1.76 -16.23 3.90
N SER A 144 -1.55 -16.34 5.23
CA SER A 144 -2.63 -16.36 6.22
C SER A 144 -3.28 -14.97 6.41
N ASN A 145 -2.60 -13.89 5.98
CA ASN A 145 -3.16 -12.53 5.90
C ASN A 145 -3.61 -12.18 4.48
N ARG A 146 -4.13 -13.13 3.73
CA ARG A 146 -4.71 -12.98 2.38
C ARG A 146 -3.76 -12.45 1.31
N MET A 147 -2.44 -12.65 1.44
CA MET A 147 -1.52 -12.25 0.38
C MET A 147 -1.72 -13.07 -0.89
N VAL A 148 -1.84 -12.37 -2.02
CA VAL A 148 -1.73 -12.88 -3.39
C VAL A 148 -0.34 -12.62 -3.91
N THR A 149 0.37 -13.67 -4.32
CA THR A 149 1.77 -13.57 -4.74
C THR A 149 1.90 -13.00 -6.14
N VAL A 150 2.61 -11.86 -6.25
CA VAL A 150 3.01 -11.25 -7.51
C VAL A 150 4.42 -11.72 -7.85
N VAL A 151 4.55 -12.60 -8.82
CA VAL A 151 5.83 -13.18 -9.24
C VAL A 151 6.71 -12.12 -9.90
N ARG A 152 7.94 -11.98 -9.41
CA ARG A 152 8.96 -11.08 -9.97
C ARG A 152 10.07 -11.89 -10.62
N SER A 153 10.42 -11.54 -11.85
CA SER A 153 11.47 -12.25 -12.59
C SER A 153 12.12 -11.33 -13.61
N ASP A 154 13.40 -11.55 -13.89
CA ASP A 154 14.10 -10.91 -15.01
C ASP A 154 13.81 -11.60 -16.35
N ASN A 155 13.14 -12.76 -16.34
CA ASN A 155 12.76 -13.49 -17.55
C ASN A 155 11.40 -12.98 -18.07
N PRO A 156 11.36 -12.33 -19.27
CA PRO A 156 10.13 -11.76 -19.81
C PRO A 156 9.00 -12.76 -20.03
N ARG A 157 9.33 -14.03 -20.32
CA ARG A 157 8.32 -15.08 -20.51
C ARG A 157 7.67 -15.44 -19.16
N VAL A 158 8.44 -15.56 -18.09
CA VAL A 158 7.91 -15.81 -16.73
C VAL A 158 7.03 -14.65 -16.30
N VAL A 159 7.49 -13.41 -16.51
CA VAL A 159 6.71 -12.20 -16.22
C VAL A 159 5.38 -12.19 -16.99
N TYR A 160 5.39 -12.54 -18.27
CA TYR A 160 4.17 -12.57 -19.09
C TYR A 160 3.17 -13.62 -18.58
N GLU A 161 3.62 -14.87 -18.38
CA GLU A 161 2.74 -15.97 -17.94
C GLU A 161 2.19 -15.72 -16.52
N SER A 162 3.03 -15.26 -15.60
CA SER A 162 2.59 -14.94 -14.24
C SER A 162 1.65 -13.71 -14.21
N SER A 163 1.90 -12.70 -15.04
CA SER A 163 0.99 -11.55 -15.18
C SER A 163 -0.38 -11.96 -15.71
N LYS A 164 -0.42 -12.88 -16.70
CA LYS A 164 -1.66 -13.41 -17.23
C LYS A 164 -2.44 -14.22 -16.18
N LEU A 165 -1.73 -15.03 -15.38
CA LEU A 165 -2.31 -15.81 -14.29
C LEU A 165 -2.88 -14.88 -13.22
N LEU A 166 -2.11 -13.88 -12.78
CA LEU A 166 -2.54 -12.87 -11.81
C LEU A 166 -3.75 -12.07 -12.30
N SER A 167 -3.74 -11.64 -13.57
CA SER A 167 -4.88 -10.95 -14.20
C SER A 167 -6.14 -11.80 -14.15
N SER A 168 -6.01 -13.09 -14.51
CA SER A 168 -7.14 -14.03 -14.46
C SER A 168 -7.64 -14.26 -13.04
N TYR A 169 -6.73 -14.34 -12.07
CA TYR A 169 -7.06 -14.47 -10.66
C TYR A 169 -7.85 -13.27 -10.15
N ILE A 170 -7.33 -12.05 -10.35
CA ILE A 170 -7.98 -10.80 -9.90
C ILE A 170 -9.38 -10.70 -10.49
N ARG A 171 -9.55 -10.98 -11.77
CA ARG A 171 -10.86 -10.96 -12.45
C ARG A 171 -11.82 -12.02 -11.91
N ASP A 172 -11.35 -13.24 -11.68
CA ASP A 172 -12.14 -14.29 -11.05
C ASP A 172 -12.61 -13.90 -9.63
N ARG A 173 -11.76 -13.20 -8.87
CA ARG A 173 -12.13 -12.72 -7.53
C ARG A 173 -13.15 -11.59 -7.57
N VAL A 174 -12.89 -10.56 -8.34
CA VAL A 174 -13.69 -9.33 -8.37
C VAL A 174 -14.94 -9.47 -9.24
N ALA A 175 -14.79 -9.75 -10.52
CA ALA A 175 -15.93 -9.94 -11.45
C ALA A 175 -16.74 -11.19 -11.13
N GLY A 176 -16.09 -12.22 -10.57
CA GLY A 176 -16.76 -13.42 -10.04
C GLY A 176 -17.52 -13.20 -8.73
N GLY A 177 -17.50 -12.00 -8.15
CA GLY A 177 -18.22 -11.63 -6.93
C GLY A 177 -17.71 -12.32 -5.66
N LYS A 178 -16.44 -12.77 -5.65
CA LYS A 178 -15.88 -13.56 -4.56
C LYS A 178 -15.23 -12.69 -3.47
N ARG A 179 -14.32 -11.77 -3.85
CA ARG A 179 -13.58 -10.91 -2.93
C ARG A 179 -12.93 -9.73 -3.65
N SER A 180 -12.76 -8.63 -2.95
CA SER A 180 -11.95 -7.50 -3.42
C SER A 180 -10.47 -7.85 -3.42
N VAL A 181 -9.68 -7.15 -4.23
CA VAL A 181 -8.22 -7.30 -4.30
C VAL A 181 -7.56 -5.93 -4.22
N TRP A 182 -6.67 -5.74 -3.25
CA TRP A 182 -5.79 -4.59 -3.18
C TRP A 182 -4.57 -4.80 -4.07
N ILE A 183 -4.22 -3.79 -4.83
CA ILE A 183 -2.98 -3.74 -5.61
C ILE A 183 -2.44 -2.31 -5.65
N SER A 184 -1.13 -2.16 -5.52
CA SER A 184 -0.49 -0.85 -5.65
C SER A 184 -0.53 -0.34 -7.08
N HIS A 185 -0.69 0.98 -7.26
CA HIS A 185 -0.77 1.64 -8.57
C HIS A 185 0.55 1.53 -9.39
N ARG A 186 1.62 1.08 -8.77
CA ARG A 186 2.96 0.92 -9.38
C ARG A 186 3.78 -0.18 -8.73
N GLY A 187 4.81 -0.62 -9.43
CA GLY A 187 5.83 -1.52 -8.88
C GLY A 187 6.82 -0.78 -7.98
N GLY A 188 6.79 -1.10 -6.68
CA GLY A 188 7.62 -0.46 -5.66
C GLY A 188 7.08 0.89 -5.17
N ARG A 189 7.57 1.30 -3.99
CA ARG A 189 7.09 2.49 -3.27
C ARG A 189 7.36 3.79 -4.04
N THR A 190 6.45 4.77 -3.90
CA THR A 190 6.69 6.16 -4.29
C THR A 190 7.83 6.75 -3.44
N LYS A 191 8.87 7.27 -4.09
CA LYS A 191 10.09 7.75 -3.43
C LYS A 191 10.40 9.23 -3.69
N ASP A 192 9.72 9.80 -4.67
CA ASP A 192 9.81 11.21 -5.06
C ASP A 192 8.57 12.03 -4.65
N GLY A 193 7.57 11.37 -4.09
CA GLY A 193 6.31 11.97 -3.66
C GLY A 193 5.25 12.06 -4.76
N PHE A 194 5.58 11.71 -6.01
CA PHE A 194 4.65 11.74 -7.13
C PHE A 194 4.03 10.36 -7.35
N ASP A 195 2.74 10.25 -7.10
CA ASP A 195 1.98 9.02 -7.31
C ASP A 195 1.55 8.93 -8.76
N ARG A 196 2.26 8.09 -9.53
CA ARG A 196 2.02 7.88 -10.96
C ARG A 196 1.72 6.43 -11.24
N THR A 197 0.55 6.16 -11.82
CA THR A 197 0.09 4.83 -12.16
C THR A 197 0.90 4.24 -13.32
N GLU A 198 1.46 3.06 -13.11
CA GLU A 198 2.22 2.37 -14.16
C GLU A 198 1.28 1.74 -15.20
N GLN A 199 1.46 2.12 -16.47
CA GLN A 199 0.70 1.54 -17.59
C GLN A 199 0.88 0.02 -17.70
N GLY A 200 2.02 -0.51 -17.24
CA GLY A 200 2.29 -1.94 -17.19
C GLY A 200 1.31 -2.70 -16.32
N LEU A 201 0.93 -2.11 -15.18
CA LEU A 201 -0.09 -2.65 -14.29
C LEU A 201 -1.47 -2.68 -14.98
N LEU A 202 -1.87 -1.59 -15.63
CA LEU A 202 -3.15 -1.53 -16.34
C LEU A 202 -3.20 -2.52 -17.50
N LYS A 203 -2.09 -2.69 -18.23
CA LYS A 203 -1.96 -3.72 -19.26
C LYS A 203 -2.12 -5.13 -18.68
N MET A 204 -1.53 -5.38 -17.52
CA MET A 204 -1.69 -6.66 -16.81
C MET A 204 -3.16 -6.89 -16.45
N LEU A 205 -3.85 -5.92 -15.87
CA LEU A 205 -5.27 -6.04 -15.50
C LEU A 205 -6.17 -6.31 -16.71
N ASP A 206 -5.84 -5.80 -17.90
CA ASP A 206 -6.58 -6.04 -19.16
C ASP A 206 -6.35 -7.44 -19.75
N MET A 207 -5.22 -8.12 -19.44
CA MET A 207 -4.79 -9.36 -20.12
C MET A 207 -5.83 -10.48 -20.13
N SER A 208 -6.64 -10.60 -19.08
CA SER A 208 -7.65 -11.64 -18.94
C SER A 208 -9.04 -11.19 -19.40
N GLY A 209 -9.21 -9.94 -19.78
CA GLY A 209 -10.46 -9.38 -20.27
C GLY A 209 -10.89 -10.02 -21.59
N LYS A 210 -12.20 -10.21 -21.76
CA LYS A 210 -12.80 -10.83 -22.97
C LYS A 210 -13.67 -9.86 -23.76
N GLY A 211 -13.95 -8.69 -23.20
CA GLY A 211 -14.77 -7.64 -23.79
C GLY A 211 -13.94 -6.54 -24.44
N SER A 212 -14.59 -5.41 -24.70
CA SER A 212 -13.93 -4.16 -25.06
C SER A 212 -13.08 -3.63 -23.91
N PHE A 213 -12.20 -2.67 -24.18
CA PHE A 213 -11.40 -2.01 -23.15
C PHE A 213 -12.27 -1.46 -22.01
N VAL A 214 -13.36 -0.80 -22.35
CA VAL A 214 -14.31 -0.23 -21.37
C VAL A 214 -14.95 -1.33 -20.52
N GLU A 215 -15.45 -2.41 -21.14
CA GLU A 215 -16.08 -3.53 -20.44
C GLU A 215 -15.08 -4.22 -19.51
N ASN A 216 -13.85 -4.46 -19.97
CA ASN A 216 -12.79 -5.11 -19.20
C ASN A 216 -12.43 -4.34 -17.91
N PHE A 217 -12.46 -3.02 -17.94
CA PHE A 217 -12.16 -2.19 -16.76
C PHE A 217 -13.40 -1.94 -15.88
N LEU A 218 -14.61 -1.88 -16.47
CA LEU A 218 -15.84 -1.76 -15.69
C LEU A 218 -16.07 -2.97 -14.78
N GLU A 219 -15.84 -4.17 -15.27
CA GLU A 219 -16.06 -5.40 -14.46
C GLU A 219 -15.07 -5.55 -13.31
N LEU A 220 -13.93 -4.82 -13.33
CA LEU A 220 -12.95 -4.79 -12.24
C LEU A 220 -13.35 -3.82 -11.11
N ASN A 221 -14.33 -2.96 -11.33
CA ASN A 221 -14.82 -2.03 -10.30
C ASN A 221 -13.67 -1.29 -9.60
N ILE A 222 -12.77 -0.66 -10.35
CA ILE A 222 -11.57 -0.06 -9.75
C ILE A 222 -11.94 1.10 -8.84
N VAL A 223 -11.55 1.00 -7.56
CA VAL A 223 -11.63 2.07 -6.56
C VAL A 223 -10.23 2.58 -6.30
N PRO A 224 -9.92 3.85 -6.61
CA PRO A 224 -8.67 4.46 -6.21
C PRO A 224 -8.64 4.59 -4.68
N VAL A 225 -7.57 4.16 -4.05
CA VAL A 225 -7.35 4.30 -2.60
C VAL A 225 -6.12 5.14 -2.34
N THR A 226 -6.26 6.20 -1.57
CA THR A 226 -5.13 7.07 -1.23
C THR A 226 -4.79 6.92 0.24
N ILE A 227 -3.50 6.68 0.52
CA ILE A 227 -2.99 6.62 1.87
C ILE A 227 -2.02 7.78 2.07
N SER A 228 -2.36 8.65 3.01
CA SER A 228 -1.64 9.88 3.31
C SER A 228 -1.04 9.81 4.70
N TYR A 229 0.27 9.96 4.80
CA TYR A 229 1.02 9.99 6.06
C TYR A 229 1.43 11.43 6.38
N GLU A 230 1.18 11.89 7.62
CA GLU A 230 1.70 13.18 8.08
C GLU A 230 3.23 13.17 8.11
N TYR A 231 3.80 12.04 8.55
CA TYR A 231 5.23 11.77 8.45
C TYR A 231 5.47 10.52 7.61
N GLU A 232 6.14 10.70 6.47
CA GLU A 232 6.49 9.63 5.55
C GLU A 232 7.32 8.54 6.23
N THR A 233 6.94 7.28 6.01
CA THR A 233 7.74 6.14 6.46
C THR A 233 9.00 5.99 5.62
N CYS A 234 10.13 5.66 6.25
CA CYS A 234 11.39 5.40 5.56
C CYS A 234 11.87 6.56 4.65
N GLY A 235 11.58 7.83 5.00
CA GLY A 235 11.86 8.99 4.15
C GLY A 235 13.33 9.08 3.73
N ALA A 236 14.27 8.92 4.66
CA ALA A 236 15.70 8.97 4.38
C ALA A 236 16.16 7.80 3.48
N LEU A 237 15.63 6.58 3.66
CA LEU A 237 15.95 5.42 2.82
C LEU A 237 15.43 5.61 1.39
N LYS A 238 14.22 6.14 1.23
CA LYS A 238 13.65 6.51 -0.08
C LYS A 238 14.51 7.54 -0.80
N ALA A 239 14.92 8.58 -0.09
CA ALA A 239 15.79 9.63 -0.61
C ALA A 239 17.18 9.11 -1.01
N LEU A 240 17.75 8.20 -0.21
CA LEU A 240 19.04 7.57 -0.49
C LEU A 240 18.98 6.69 -1.74
N GLU A 241 17.92 5.88 -1.89
CA GLU A 241 17.73 5.06 -3.09
C GLU A 241 17.62 5.92 -4.36
N THR A 242 16.82 6.99 -4.31
CA THR A 242 16.67 7.90 -5.46
C THR A 242 17.97 8.62 -5.80
N LEU A 243 18.71 9.11 -4.81
CA LEU A 243 20.01 9.74 -5.01
C LEU A 243 21.04 8.78 -5.62
N THR A 244 21.08 7.55 -5.11
CA THR A 244 22.00 6.53 -5.61
C THR A 244 21.68 6.16 -7.05
N LYS A 245 20.39 5.95 -7.36
CA LYS A 245 19.94 5.64 -8.72
C LYS A 245 20.27 6.76 -9.71
N GLU A 246 20.11 8.01 -9.30
CA GLU A 246 20.46 9.18 -10.14
C GLU A 246 21.96 9.25 -10.41
N ARG A 247 22.80 9.00 -9.40
CA ARG A 247 24.26 9.09 -9.53
C ARG A 247 24.88 7.91 -10.29
N GLN A 248 24.33 6.71 -10.12
CA GLN A 248 24.91 5.46 -10.63
C GLN A 248 24.14 4.86 -11.81
N GLY A 249 22.95 5.41 -12.15
CA GLY A 249 22.05 4.88 -13.17
C GLY A 249 21.19 3.70 -12.72
N PHE A 250 21.53 3.07 -11.59
CA PHE A 250 20.77 1.94 -11.01
C PHE A 250 20.87 1.95 -9.49
N TYR A 251 19.96 1.20 -8.85
CA TYR A 251 20.03 0.88 -7.43
C TYR A 251 19.82 -0.63 -7.27
N LYS A 252 20.74 -1.27 -6.56
CA LYS A 252 20.62 -2.69 -6.21
C LYS A 252 20.36 -2.79 -4.71
N LYS A 253 19.18 -3.28 -4.36
CA LYS A 253 18.84 -3.53 -2.97
C LYS A 253 19.81 -4.50 -2.31
N GLN A 254 20.14 -4.22 -1.07
CA GLN A 254 20.95 -5.12 -0.25
C GLN A 254 20.06 -6.24 0.36
N PRO A 255 20.62 -7.42 0.64
CA PRO A 255 19.89 -8.45 1.37
C PRO A 255 19.32 -7.92 2.68
N GLY A 256 18.05 -8.18 2.95
CA GLY A 256 17.36 -7.72 4.16
C GLY A 256 16.87 -6.27 4.14
N GLU A 257 17.10 -5.51 3.09
CA GLU A 257 16.69 -4.10 3.01
C GLU A 257 15.16 -3.92 3.05
N ASP A 258 14.40 -4.82 2.41
CA ASP A 258 12.94 -4.78 2.47
C ASP A 258 12.43 -5.08 3.89
N VAL A 259 13.02 -6.07 4.57
CA VAL A 259 12.70 -6.40 5.97
C VAL A 259 13.03 -5.23 6.89
N ASN A 260 14.21 -4.60 6.72
CA ASN A 260 14.56 -3.40 7.49
C ASN A 260 13.56 -2.25 7.23
N SER A 261 13.15 -2.04 5.99
CA SER A 261 12.15 -1.00 5.66
C SER A 261 10.79 -1.30 6.29
N MET A 262 10.36 -2.57 6.33
CA MET A 262 9.12 -2.97 7.01
C MET A 262 9.19 -2.67 8.51
N LEU A 263 10.29 -3.05 9.18
CA LEU A 263 10.51 -2.76 10.60
C LEU A 263 10.54 -1.25 10.87
N GLN A 264 11.24 -0.47 10.03
CA GLN A 264 11.25 0.99 10.16
C GLN A 264 9.85 1.60 10.02
N GLY A 265 9.02 1.08 9.13
CA GLY A 265 7.62 1.49 8.99
C GLY A 265 6.85 1.34 10.30
N PHE A 266 6.99 0.22 10.99
CA PHE A 266 6.32 -0.03 12.27
C PHE A 266 6.86 0.86 13.41
N ILE A 267 8.16 0.99 13.57
CA ILE A 267 8.73 1.70 14.73
C ILE A 267 8.71 3.23 14.62
N GLN A 268 8.61 3.77 13.40
CA GLN A 268 8.60 5.22 13.21
C GLN A 268 7.26 5.84 13.57
N PRO A 269 7.22 6.96 14.33
CA PRO A 269 6.00 7.74 14.49
C PRO A 269 5.51 8.26 13.15
N LYS A 270 4.22 8.10 12.86
CA LYS A 270 3.61 8.47 11.57
C LYS A 270 2.78 9.75 11.67
N GLY A 271 2.60 10.26 12.91
CA GLY A 271 1.76 11.41 13.20
C GLY A 271 0.29 11.10 12.97
N HIS A 272 -0.22 11.38 11.79
CA HIS A 272 -1.58 11.04 11.38
C HIS A 272 -1.54 10.26 10.06
N ILE A 273 -2.32 9.18 10.00
CA ILE A 273 -2.57 8.40 8.78
C ILE A 273 -4.01 8.60 8.36
N HIS A 274 -4.23 8.83 7.08
CA HIS A 274 -5.56 8.89 6.50
C HIS A 274 -5.68 7.98 5.29
N VAL A 275 -6.73 7.15 5.27
CA VAL A 275 -7.10 6.30 4.13
C VAL A 275 -8.37 6.88 3.50
N ASP A 276 -8.32 7.21 2.22
CA ASP A 276 -9.50 7.63 1.46
C ASP A 276 -9.86 6.60 0.40
N PHE A 277 -11.11 6.16 0.42
CA PHE A 277 -11.70 5.30 -0.61
C PHE A 277 -12.40 6.19 -1.63
N GLY A 278 -11.74 6.45 -2.73
CA GLY A 278 -12.26 7.28 -3.82
C GLY A 278 -13.48 6.67 -4.49
N LYS A 279 -14.14 7.45 -5.35
CA LYS A 279 -15.25 6.93 -6.15
C LYS A 279 -14.76 5.91 -7.17
N PRO A 280 -15.48 4.79 -7.34
CA PRO A 280 -15.17 3.82 -8.37
C PRO A 280 -15.01 4.48 -9.74
N LEU A 281 -14.18 3.88 -10.59
CA LEU A 281 -14.00 4.33 -11.97
C LEU A 281 -15.33 4.23 -12.73
N ALA A 282 -15.83 5.35 -13.22
CA ALA A 282 -17.12 5.43 -13.90
C ALA A 282 -16.99 5.06 -15.38
N LYS A 283 -18.12 4.63 -15.97
CA LYS A 283 -18.17 4.30 -17.40
C LYS A 283 -17.84 5.49 -18.28
N GLU A 284 -18.32 6.67 -17.90
CA GLU A 284 -18.09 7.91 -18.61
C GLU A 284 -16.61 8.26 -18.71
N GLU A 285 -15.86 8.06 -17.62
CA GLU A 285 -14.41 8.25 -17.57
C GLU A 285 -13.67 7.27 -18.48
N LEU A 286 -14.11 6.01 -18.52
CA LEU A 286 -13.55 5.00 -19.42
C LEU A 286 -13.84 5.30 -20.90
N LEU A 287 -15.00 5.88 -21.21
CA LEU A 287 -15.35 6.28 -22.58
C LEU A 287 -14.43 7.38 -23.12
N GLU A 288 -13.79 8.19 -22.27
CA GLU A 288 -12.77 9.14 -22.71
C GLU A 288 -11.59 8.45 -23.43
N THR A 289 -11.36 7.18 -23.14
CA THR A 289 -10.31 6.39 -23.81
C THR A 289 -10.70 5.87 -25.19
N ASP A 290 -11.99 5.86 -25.56
CA ASP A 290 -12.47 5.08 -26.72
C ASP A 290 -11.96 5.58 -28.07
N SER A 291 -11.74 6.88 -28.21
CA SER A 291 -11.20 7.48 -29.42
C SER A 291 -9.70 7.24 -29.63
N ALA A 292 -9.00 6.74 -28.60
CA ALA A 292 -7.56 6.59 -28.59
C ALA A 292 -7.09 5.23 -29.15
N GLN A 293 -5.85 5.18 -29.65
CA GLN A 293 -5.19 3.91 -30.02
C GLN A 293 -4.87 3.10 -28.75
N ARG A 294 -4.70 1.78 -28.89
CA ARG A 294 -4.58 0.83 -27.76
C ARG A 294 -3.59 1.26 -26.68
N ASN A 295 -2.38 1.66 -27.03
CA ASN A 295 -1.38 2.06 -26.03
C ASN A 295 -1.72 3.42 -25.38
N GLU A 296 -2.34 4.29 -26.11
CA GLU A 296 -2.80 5.60 -25.65
C GLU A 296 -3.94 5.47 -24.64
N LYS A 297 -4.83 4.48 -24.80
CA LYS A 297 -5.88 4.19 -23.82
C LYS A 297 -5.33 3.97 -22.40
N PHE A 298 -4.25 3.20 -22.27
CA PHE A 298 -3.62 2.96 -20.97
C PHE A 298 -2.97 4.22 -20.37
N ARG A 299 -2.45 5.12 -21.21
CA ARG A 299 -1.90 6.39 -20.76
C ARG A 299 -3.03 7.29 -20.22
N ILE A 300 -4.11 7.45 -20.98
CA ILE A 300 -5.27 8.25 -20.57
C ILE A 300 -5.88 7.69 -19.28
N LEU A 301 -6.06 6.35 -19.18
CA LEU A 301 -6.58 5.71 -17.98
C LEU A 301 -5.66 5.94 -16.78
N ALA A 302 -4.33 5.87 -16.96
CA ALA A 302 -3.39 6.17 -15.89
C ALA A 302 -3.54 7.62 -15.41
N GLU A 303 -3.67 8.59 -16.31
CA GLU A 303 -3.88 10.00 -15.97
C GLU A 303 -5.20 10.26 -15.22
N ILE A 304 -6.28 9.56 -15.61
CA ILE A 304 -7.56 9.63 -14.89
C ILE A 304 -7.39 9.11 -13.45
N LEU A 305 -6.72 7.96 -13.30
CA LEU A 305 -6.47 7.36 -11.98
C LEU A 305 -5.54 8.23 -11.13
N ASP A 306 -4.46 8.77 -11.71
CA ASP A 306 -3.52 9.66 -11.04
C ASP A 306 -4.23 10.92 -10.52
N LYS A 307 -5.12 11.50 -11.34
CA LYS A 307 -5.94 12.62 -10.91
C LYS A 307 -6.83 12.26 -9.72
N LYS A 308 -7.52 11.11 -9.78
CA LYS A 308 -8.36 10.65 -8.66
C LYS A 308 -7.56 10.43 -7.38
N LEU A 309 -6.39 9.78 -7.48
CA LEU A 309 -5.50 9.59 -6.34
C LEU A 309 -5.01 10.91 -5.76
N LYS A 310 -4.65 11.87 -6.62
CA LYS A 310 -4.22 13.20 -6.19
C LYS A 310 -5.36 13.99 -5.52
N ASP A 311 -6.54 13.98 -6.09
CA ASP A 311 -7.72 14.69 -5.56
C ASP A 311 -8.15 14.16 -4.18
N SER A 312 -7.89 12.87 -3.89
CA SER A 312 -8.18 12.19 -2.61
C SER A 312 -7.02 12.27 -1.62
N PHE A 313 -5.83 12.74 -2.02
CA PHE A 313 -4.69 12.80 -1.12
C PHE A 313 -4.89 13.87 -0.05
N ARG A 314 -4.86 13.48 1.21
CA ARG A 314 -4.97 14.40 2.33
C ARG A 314 -3.63 15.09 2.58
N LEU A 315 -3.61 16.41 2.40
CA LEU A 315 -2.46 17.25 2.74
C LEU A 315 -2.42 17.54 4.24
N TRP A 316 -1.22 17.47 4.80
CA TRP A 316 -0.93 17.72 6.20
C TRP A 316 -0.14 19.01 6.36
N PRO A 317 -0.09 19.63 7.56
CA PRO A 317 0.78 20.78 7.85
C PRO A 317 2.22 20.58 7.39
N THR A 318 2.74 19.35 7.47
CA THR A 318 4.08 18.97 7.00
C THR A 318 4.28 19.16 5.50
N ASN A 319 3.26 18.89 4.69
CA ASN A 319 3.33 19.09 3.23
C ASN A 319 3.44 20.58 2.88
N TYR A 320 2.62 21.42 3.50
CA TYR A 320 2.63 22.87 3.29
C TYR A 320 3.92 23.51 3.78
N ALA A 321 4.39 23.11 4.96
CA ALA A 321 5.68 23.58 5.49
C ALA A 321 6.85 23.20 4.57
N ALA A 322 6.88 21.98 4.08
CA ALA A 322 7.89 21.52 3.14
C ALA A 322 7.81 22.27 1.80
N ALA A 323 6.61 22.56 1.29
CA ALA A 323 6.44 23.32 0.04
C ALA A 323 6.96 24.75 0.17
N ASP A 324 6.60 25.48 1.24
CA ASP A 324 7.16 26.83 1.49
C ASP A 324 8.69 26.79 1.59
N MET A 325 9.25 25.80 2.28
CA MET A 325 10.72 25.66 2.41
C MET A 325 11.39 25.36 1.06
N VAL A 326 10.79 24.52 0.22
CA VAL A 326 11.35 24.19 -1.11
C VAL A 326 11.28 25.39 -2.07
N LEU A 327 10.18 26.14 -1.99
CA LEU A 327 9.93 27.31 -2.85
C LEU A 327 10.62 28.60 -2.32
N GLY A 328 11.15 28.58 -1.09
CA GLY A 328 11.77 29.75 -0.47
C GLY A 328 10.78 30.86 -0.14
N GLN A 329 9.56 30.51 0.25
CA GLN A 329 8.43 31.40 0.54
C GLN A 329 7.80 31.08 1.89
N GLU A 330 6.78 31.86 2.30
CA GLU A 330 5.99 31.63 3.53
C GLU A 330 4.48 31.82 3.24
N ASP A 331 4.04 31.52 2.04
CA ASP A 331 2.66 31.79 1.63
C ASP A 331 1.66 30.88 2.36
N TYR A 332 1.98 29.60 2.51
CA TYR A 332 1.13 28.66 3.26
C TYR A 332 1.14 28.97 4.77
N LEU A 333 2.28 29.43 5.33
CA LEU A 333 2.35 29.88 6.72
C LEU A 333 1.45 31.09 6.96
N ARG A 334 1.53 32.10 6.08
CA ARG A 334 0.72 33.33 6.18
C ARG A 334 -0.79 33.07 6.07
N HIS A 335 -1.18 32.02 5.34
CA HIS A 335 -2.58 31.59 5.21
C HIS A 335 -3.01 30.60 6.28
N GLY A 336 -2.15 30.22 7.24
CA GLY A 336 -2.48 29.37 8.38
C GLY A 336 -2.64 27.88 8.06
N PHE A 337 -2.06 27.41 6.97
CA PHE A 337 -2.06 25.96 6.62
C PHE A 337 -1.17 25.12 7.54
N TYR A 338 -0.19 25.79 8.18
CA TYR A 338 0.69 25.19 9.19
C TYR A 338 1.19 26.28 10.15
N THR A 339 1.76 25.87 11.30
CA THR A 339 2.35 26.78 12.28
C THR A 339 3.87 26.75 12.22
N VAL A 340 4.55 27.73 12.87
CA VAL A 340 6.01 27.72 12.99
C VAL A 340 6.48 26.45 13.71
N GLU A 341 5.74 26.01 14.72
CA GLU A 341 6.03 24.79 15.48
C GLU A 341 5.90 23.53 14.63
N ASP A 342 4.95 23.49 13.66
CA ASP A 342 4.83 22.37 12.70
C ASP A 342 6.07 22.29 11.82
N ARG A 343 6.55 23.44 11.32
CA ARG A 343 7.79 23.53 10.54
C ARG A 343 9.01 23.08 11.34
N GLU A 344 9.14 23.56 12.57
CA GLU A 344 10.26 23.19 13.45
C GLU A 344 10.27 21.70 13.76
N ARG A 345 9.10 21.10 14.05
CA ARG A 345 8.96 19.65 14.25
C ARG A 345 9.36 18.87 13.00
N LEU A 346 8.91 19.29 11.83
CA LEU A 346 9.29 18.66 10.55
C LEU A 346 10.81 18.73 10.35
N VAL A 347 11.40 19.91 10.50
CA VAL A 347 12.85 20.12 10.33
C VAL A 347 13.65 19.24 11.29
N ALA A 348 13.30 19.25 12.57
CA ALA A 348 13.98 18.45 13.59
C ALA A 348 13.91 16.94 13.26
N ARG A 349 12.75 16.48 12.81
CA ARG A 349 12.57 15.09 12.40
C ARG A 349 13.40 14.73 11.17
N LEU A 350 13.33 15.50 10.10
CA LEU A 350 14.09 15.23 8.87
C LEU A 350 15.60 15.27 9.11
N ARG A 351 16.08 16.19 9.96
CA ARG A 351 17.48 16.24 10.37
C ARG A 351 17.93 15.01 11.15
N LYS A 352 17.07 14.52 12.06
CA LYS A 352 17.33 13.29 12.81
C LYS A 352 17.36 12.06 11.89
N GLU A 353 16.42 11.95 10.97
CA GLU A 353 16.35 10.81 10.03
C GLU A 353 17.49 10.80 9.01
N SER A 354 18.04 11.95 8.66
CA SER A 354 19.17 12.11 7.74
C SER A 354 20.52 12.29 8.44
N GLU A 355 20.60 12.08 9.76
CA GLU A 355 21.83 12.23 10.52
C GLU A 355 22.95 11.35 9.99
N GLY A 356 24.14 11.94 9.74
CA GLY A 356 25.28 11.22 9.15
C GLY A 356 25.18 10.98 7.64
N MET A 357 24.09 11.40 6.98
CA MET A 357 23.91 11.29 5.53
C MET A 357 24.29 12.60 4.81
N PRO A 358 24.54 12.55 3.48
CA PRO A 358 24.74 13.76 2.67
C PRO A 358 23.55 14.74 2.78
N GLU A 359 23.81 16.04 2.72
CA GLU A 359 22.78 17.10 2.83
C GLU A 359 21.70 16.98 1.74
N GLU A 360 22.03 16.41 0.60
CA GLU A 360 21.08 16.13 -0.47
C GLU A 360 19.95 15.19 -0.04
N ILE A 361 20.15 14.33 0.96
CA ILE A 361 19.11 13.45 1.49
C ILE A 361 18.04 14.29 2.16
N TYR A 362 18.42 15.23 3.03
CA TYR A 362 17.48 16.16 3.66
C TYR A 362 16.68 16.95 2.61
N ALA A 363 17.35 17.50 1.60
CA ALA A 363 16.70 18.26 0.53
C ALA A 363 15.70 17.40 -0.28
N ARG A 364 16.03 16.11 -0.51
CA ARG A 364 15.13 15.18 -1.18
C ARG A 364 13.94 14.79 -0.34
N MET A 365 14.13 14.62 0.97
CA MET A 365 13.02 14.38 1.88
C MET A 365 12.06 15.56 1.89
N LEU A 366 12.54 16.80 1.93
CA LEU A 366 11.67 17.98 1.80
C LEU A 366 10.87 17.97 0.50
N LYS A 367 11.49 17.65 -0.64
CA LYS A 367 10.82 17.56 -1.93
C LYS A 367 9.75 16.46 -1.95
N LEU A 368 10.02 15.32 -1.29
CA LEU A 368 9.06 14.22 -1.18
C LEU A 368 7.79 14.66 -0.44
N TYR A 369 7.91 15.42 0.65
CA TYR A 369 6.75 15.99 1.35
C TYR A 369 6.03 17.07 0.54
N ALA A 370 6.76 17.90 -0.20
CA ALA A 370 6.21 19.01 -0.97
C ALA A 370 5.55 18.58 -2.30
N ALA A 371 5.77 17.36 -2.77
CA ALA A 371 5.53 16.93 -4.14
C ALA A 371 4.13 17.27 -4.66
N HIS A 372 3.07 16.97 -3.91
CA HIS A 372 1.68 17.24 -4.31
C HIS A 372 1.38 18.73 -4.53
N LEU A 373 2.08 19.63 -3.80
CA LEU A 373 1.92 21.07 -3.93
C LEU A 373 2.85 21.69 -4.99
N LEU A 374 3.89 20.97 -5.42
CA LEU A 374 4.81 21.42 -6.47
C LEU A 374 4.29 21.13 -7.87
N GLU A 375 3.42 20.14 -8.06
CA GLU A 375 2.82 19.82 -9.36
C GLU A 375 1.88 20.90 -9.88
N ASP A 376 1.15 21.57 -8.98
CA ASP A 376 0.19 22.62 -9.33
C ASP A 376 0.86 23.93 -9.79
N ASN A 377 2.19 24.02 -9.64
CA ASN A 377 2.98 25.19 -10.03
C ASN A 377 3.76 24.98 -11.35
N LYS A 378 3.44 23.93 -12.14
CA LYS A 378 3.99 23.69 -13.49
C LYS A 378 2.90 23.88 -14.55
#